data_df73ba364d72a9ccfe4a22c8fb3d6449
#
_entry.id   df73ba364d72a9ccfe4a22c8fb3d6449
#
_cell.length_a   1.000
_cell.length_b   1.000
_cell.length_c   1.000
_cell.angle_alpha   90.00
_cell.angle_beta   90.00
_cell.angle_gamma   90.00
#
_symmetry.space_group_name_H-M   'P 1'
#
loop_
_entity.id
_entity.type
_entity.pdbx_description
1 polymer ?
#
loop_
_entity_poly.entity_id
_entity_poly.type
_entity_poly.pdbx_seq_one_letter_code
_entity_poly.pdbx_strand_id
1 'polypeptide(L)'
;MTIALWFCPQYGSGAYETLELLIVSLQSVFPSSPTFEPHITVTNNLVCKDEDDVNRILTSCVAAMQSIRASLVKNGDSLVSFRSCSVGKKFFNKVVLDCSDNRYLVSIAQIMRELYVEVDESSRSQRAATWVRDEFRPHLSLLYSDTYPISQAFLRVIQQRIEDALDVQMDGVERGNDYQLRWNFYGVPACS
;
A
#
# COMPACT_ATOMS: atom_id res chain seq x y z
N MET A 1 4.11 4.61 22.59
CA MET A 1 4.46 4.96 21.20
C MET A 1 3.46 4.28 20.28
N THR A 2 3.00 4.95 19.24
CA THR A 2 2.13 4.33 18.23
C THR A 2 2.96 4.09 16.97
N ILE A 3 2.83 2.91 16.38
CA ILE A 3 3.55 2.49 15.17
C ILE A 3 2.57 1.97 14.12
N ALA A 4 3.04 1.74 12.92
CA ALA A 4 2.32 1.09 11.84
C ALA A 4 2.99 -0.25 11.48
N LEU A 5 2.19 -1.22 11.05
CA LEU A 5 2.65 -2.47 10.47
C LEU A 5 2.65 -2.34 8.95
N TRP A 6 3.78 -2.65 8.32
CA TRP A 6 3.98 -2.56 6.89
C TRP A 6 4.29 -3.91 6.26
N PHE A 7 3.76 -4.14 5.07
CA PHE A 7 4.32 -5.10 4.13
C PHE A 7 5.29 -4.40 3.22
N CYS A 8 6.54 -4.88 3.24
CA CYS A 8 7.60 -4.41 2.35
C CYS A 8 7.96 -5.53 1.38
N PRO A 9 8.28 -5.24 0.12
CA PRO A 9 8.93 -6.22 -0.74
C PRO A 9 10.26 -6.64 -0.13
N GLN A 10 10.69 -7.87 -0.41
CA GLN A 10 11.96 -8.35 0.12
C GLN A 10 13.10 -7.47 -0.42
N TYR A 11 13.93 -6.97 0.48
CA TYR A 11 15.10 -6.16 0.13
C TYR A 11 16.00 -6.90 -0.88
N GLY A 12 16.42 -6.20 -1.94
CA GLY A 12 17.22 -6.75 -3.03
C GLY A 12 16.44 -7.66 -3.99
N SER A 13 15.12 -7.77 -3.86
CA SER A 13 14.27 -8.40 -4.89
C SER A 13 14.04 -7.47 -6.07
N GLY A 14 13.75 -8.01 -7.25
CA GLY A 14 13.41 -7.19 -8.41
C GLY A 14 12.22 -6.25 -8.15
N ALA A 15 11.22 -6.69 -7.38
CA ALA A 15 10.09 -5.85 -6.98
C ALA A 15 10.54 -4.68 -6.08
N TYR A 16 11.42 -4.93 -5.11
CA TYR A 16 11.98 -3.88 -4.26
C TYR A 16 12.74 -2.84 -5.09
N GLU A 17 13.68 -3.30 -5.92
CA GLU A 17 14.53 -2.41 -6.73
C GLU A 17 13.70 -1.58 -7.72
N THR A 18 12.72 -2.19 -8.39
CA THR A 18 11.85 -1.47 -9.32
C THR A 18 11.04 -0.38 -8.61
N LEU A 19 10.43 -0.69 -7.46
CA LEU A 19 9.63 0.27 -6.72
C LEU A 19 10.48 1.38 -6.08
N GLU A 20 11.65 1.04 -5.55
CA GLU A 20 12.60 2.01 -5.00
C GLU A 20 13.09 2.99 -6.08
N LEU A 21 13.51 2.47 -7.24
CA LEU A 21 13.92 3.30 -8.38
C LEU A 21 12.79 4.20 -8.88
N LEU A 22 11.56 3.69 -8.91
CA LEU A 22 10.39 4.49 -9.30
C LEU A 22 10.14 5.63 -8.30
N ILE A 23 10.18 5.36 -7.00
CA ILE A 23 10.05 6.38 -5.94
C ILE A 23 11.13 7.45 -6.10
N VAL A 24 12.40 7.06 -6.22
CA VAL A 24 13.52 7.98 -6.41
C VAL A 24 13.38 8.78 -7.71
N SER A 25 12.96 8.12 -8.77
CA SER A 25 12.68 8.77 -10.05
C SER A 25 11.64 9.88 -9.92
N LEU A 26 10.51 9.61 -9.25
CA LEU A 26 9.47 10.62 -9.04
C LEU A 26 9.94 11.77 -8.14
N GLN A 27 10.75 11.49 -7.10
CA GLN A 27 11.36 12.53 -6.26
C GLN A 27 12.24 13.49 -7.06
N SER A 28 12.92 13.04 -8.11
CA SER A 28 13.71 13.91 -8.96
C SER A 28 12.91 15.03 -9.63
N VAL A 29 11.60 14.82 -9.78
CA VAL A 29 10.64 15.80 -10.33
C VAL A 29 10.02 16.67 -9.23
N PHE A 30 10.03 16.16 -7.98
CA PHE A 30 9.48 16.81 -6.79
C PHE A 30 10.55 16.88 -5.69
N PRO A 31 11.56 17.76 -5.82
CA PRO A 31 12.78 17.71 -4.99
C PRO A 31 12.55 17.98 -3.49
N SER A 32 11.41 18.53 -3.09
CA SER A 32 11.04 18.68 -1.69
C SER A 32 10.38 17.44 -1.07
N SER A 33 10.21 16.36 -1.84
CA SER A 33 9.60 15.12 -1.37
C SER A 33 10.61 14.30 -0.55
N PRO A 34 10.20 13.73 0.58
CA PRO A 34 11.07 12.87 1.39
C PRO A 34 11.33 11.53 0.69
N THR A 35 12.45 10.91 1.00
CA THR A 35 12.72 9.49 0.68
C THR A 35 12.00 8.58 1.65
N PHE A 36 11.55 7.44 1.16
CA PHE A 36 10.94 6.38 1.98
C PHE A 36 11.07 5.03 1.27
N GLU A 37 11.00 3.96 2.05
CA GLU A 37 11.04 2.60 1.52
C GLU A 37 9.67 2.20 0.95
N PRO A 38 9.63 1.39 -0.13
CA PRO A 38 8.38 0.89 -0.69
C PRO A 38 7.66 0.00 0.33
N HIS A 39 6.42 0.35 0.67
CA HIS A 39 5.61 -0.38 1.64
C HIS A 39 4.11 -0.23 1.43
N ILE A 40 3.36 -1.20 1.94
CA ILE A 40 1.91 -1.14 2.07
C ILE A 40 1.57 -1.15 3.56
N THR A 41 0.84 -0.16 4.03
CA THR A 41 0.37 -0.13 5.41
C THR A 41 -0.74 -1.16 5.62
N VAL A 42 -0.49 -2.15 6.48
CA VAL A 42 -1.45 -3.19 6.86
C VAL A 42 -2.41 -2.65 7.92
N THR A 43 -1.88 -2.03 8.96
CA THR A 43 -2.65 -1.31 9.98
C THR A 43 -1.76 -0.28 10.69
N ASN A 44 -2.40 0.72 11.25
CA ASN A 44 -1.76 1.78 12.01
C ASN A 44 -2.29 1.83 13.45
N ASN A 45 -1.75 2.76 14.24
CA ASN A 45 -2.15 2.98 15.64
C ASN A 45 -1.89 1.76 16.55
N LEU A 46 -0.97 0.89 16.20
CA LEU A 46 -0.49 -0.17 17.07
C LEU A 46 0.18 0.46 18.30
N VAL A 47 -0.24 0.06 19.50
CA VAL A 47 0.33 0.55 20.75
C VAL A 47 1.43 -0.41 21.20
N CYS A 48 2.67 0.08 21.20
CA CYS A 48 3.83 -0.67 21.67
C CYS A 48 4.45 0.06 22.87
N LYS A 49 4.71 -0.68 23.93
CA LYS A 49 5.38 -0.19 25.16
C LYS A 49 6.87 -0.44 25.07
N ASP A 50 7.24 -1.60 24.55
CA ASP A 50 8.61 -2.11 24.51
C ASP A 50 8.86 -2.96 23.26
N GLU A 51 10.05 -3.51 23.14
CA GLU A 51 10.49 -4.36 22.05
C GLU A 51 9.76 -5.72 22.02
N ASP A 52 9.34 -6.21 23.18
CA ASP A 52 8.60 -7.48 23.28
C ASP A 52 7.21 -7.35 22.64
N ASP A 53 6.56 -6.19 22.76
CA ASP A 53 5.32 -5.89 22.06
C ASP A 53 5.51 -5.91 20.55
N VAL A 54 6.59 -5.33 20.04
CA VAL A 54 6.94 -5.35 18.61
C VAL A 54 7.14 -6.78 18.11
N ASN A 55 7.93 -7.57 18.84
CA ASN A 55 8.20 -8.98 18.51
C ASN A 55 6.92 -9.83 18.49
N ARG A 56 6.01 -9.60 19.44
CA ARG A 56 4.72 -10.28 19.51
C ARG A 56 3.84 -9.94 18.31
N ILE A 57 3.78 -8.67 17.90
CA ILE A 57 3.03 -8.20 16.72
C ILE A 57 3.60 -8.85 15.46
N LEU A 58 4.90 -8.83 15.26
CA LEU A 58 5.56 -9.44 14.11
C LEU A 58 5.35 -10.96 14.07
N THR A 59 5.48 -11.65 15.20
CA THR A 59 5.23 -13.10 15.30
C THR A 59 3.80 -13.44 14.90
N SER A 60 2.82 -12.67 15.37
CA SER A 60 1.42 -12.88 15.01
C SER A 60 1.16 -12.63 13.53
N CYS A 61 1.78 -11.61 12.96
CA CYS A 61 1.69 -11.33 11.52
C CYS A 61 2.28 -12.47 10.69
N VAL A 62 3.45 -12.97 11.07
CA VAL A 62 4.11 -14.13 10.42
C VAL A 62 3.23 -15.38 10.51
N ALA A 63 2.64 -15.66 11.68
CA ALA A 63 1.72 -16.78 11.84
C ALA A 63 0.48 -16.67 10.96
N ALA A 64 -0.12 -15.47 10.85
CA ALA A 64 -1.23 -15.19 9.94
C ALA A 64 -0.82 -15.41 8.48
N MET A 65 0.35 -14.93 8.07
CA MET A 65 0.91 -15.16 6.74
C MET A 65 1.12 -16.63 6.42
N GLN A 66 1.68 -17.40 7.37
CA GLN A 66 1.90 -18.83 7.20
C GLN A 66 0.60 -19.61 7.03
N SER A 67 -0.47 -19.22 7.73
CA SER A 67 -1.79 -19.86 7.63
C SER A 67 -2.42 -19.76 6.24
N ILE A 68 -2.14 -18.70 5.49
CA ILE A 68 -2.69 -18.48 4.16
C ILE A 68 -1.78 -18.93 3.02
N ARG A 69 -0.49 -19.17 3.30
CA ARG A 69 0.53 -19.50 2.30
C ARG A 69 0.14 -20.68 1.41
N ALA A 70 -0.37 -21.75 2.00
CA ALA A 70 -0.79 -22.95 1.25
C ALA A 70 -1.92 -22.63 0.25
N SER A 71 -2.86 -21.77 0.65
CA SER A 71 -3.97 -21.36 -0.20
C SER A 71 -3.53 -20.43 -1.33
N LEU A 72 -2.62 -19.50 -1.06
CA LEU A 72 -2.02 -18.63 -2.08
C LEU A 72 -1.29 -19.46 -3.15
N VAL A 73 -0.42 -20.37 -2.72
CA VAL A 73 0.34 -21.22 -3.65
C VAL A 73 -0.57 -22.13 -4.45
N LYS A 74 -1.59 -22.75 -3.82
CA LYS A 74 -2.53 -23.64 -4.49
C LYS A 74 -3.35 -22.93 -5.57
N ASN A 75 -3.72 -21.69 -5.32
CA ASN A 75 -4.54 -20.90 -6.24
C ASN A 75 -3.71 -20.13 -7.27
N GLY A 76 -2.38 -20.09 -7.14
CA GLY A 76 -1.53 -19.23 -7.96
C GLY A 76 -1.77 -17.73 -7.69
N ASP A 77 -2.33 -17.39 -6.52
CA ASP A 77 -2.65 -16.02 -6.15
C ASP A 77 -1.40 -15.29 -5.65
N SER A 78 -1.29 -14.02 -5.96
CA SER A 78 -0.35 -13.08 -5.33
C SER A 78 -1.04 -12.41 -4.14
N LEU A 79 -0.31 -12.19 -3.04
CA LEU A 79 -0.83 -11.46 -1.87
C LEU A 79 -1.08 -9.99 -2.20
N VAL A 80 -0.21 -9.42 -3.02
CA VAL A 80 -0.27 -8.03 -3.47
C VAL A 80 -0.21 -7.99 -4.99
N SER A 81 -1.13 -7.29 -5.60
CA SER A 81 -1.11 -6.88 -7.00
C SER A 81 -1.72 -5.48 -7.12
N PHE A 82 -1.37 -4.74 -8.16
CA PHE A 82 -1.85 -3.38 -8.36
C PHE A 82 -2.83 -3.31 -9.53
N ARG A 83 -3.91 -2.55 -9.37
CA ARG A 83 -4.96 -2.39 -10.39
C ARG A 83 -5.01 -1.00 -11.02
N SER A 84 -4.52 0.00 -10.31
CA SER A 84 -4.58 1.40 -10.73
C SER A 84 -3.52 2.24 -10.06
N CYS A 85 -3.31 3.43 -10.60
CA CYS A 85 -2.55 4.49 -9.96
C CYS A 85 -3.46 5.69 -9.71
N SER A 86 -3.41 6.26 -8.52
CA SER A 86 -4.18 7.45 -8.14
C SER A 86 -3.28 8.61 -7.78
N VAL A 87 -3.66 9.81 -8.22
CA VAL A 87 -3.03 11.08 -7.84
C VAL A 87 -3.97 11.80 -6.88
N GLY A 88 -3.59 11.84 -5.61
CA GLY A 88 -4.40 12.40 -4.52
C GLY A 88 -4.10 13.87 -4.24
N LYS A 89 -4.95 14.45 -3.39
CA LYS A 89 -4.81 15.84 -2.90
C LYS A 89 -3.93 15.93 -1.66
N LYS A 90 -3.90 14.86 -0.84
CA LYS A 90 -3.21 14.82 0.45
C LYS A 90 -1.72 14.50 0.27
N PHE A 91 -0.89 14.97 1.21
CA PHE A 91 0.55 14.79 1.22
C PHE A 91 0.97 13.31 1.07
N PHE A 92 0.51 12.44 1.98
CA PHE A 92 0.90 11.02 2.03
C PHE A 92 0.29 10.16 0.91
N ASN A 93 -0.77 10.64 0.26
CA ASN A 93 -1.44 9.93 -0.83
C ASN A 93 -1.31 10.71 -2.14
N LYS A 94 -0.14 11.28 -2.39
CA LYS A 94 0.07 12.15 -3.56
C LYS A 94 0.09 11.36 -4.86
N VAL A 95 0.89 10.31 -4.93
CA VAL A 95 0.84 9.31 -6.00
C VAL A 95 0.89 7.95 -5.34
N VAL A 96 -0.11 7.12 -5.59
CA VAL A 96 -0.26 5.82 -4.98
C VAL A 96 -0.60 4.75 -6.02
N LEU A 97 -0.08 3.55 -5.83
CA LEU A 97 -0.53 2.35 -6.52
C LEU A 97 -1.62 1.72 -5.68
N ASP A 98 -2.84 1.65 -6.20
CA ASP A 98 -3.97 1.02 -5.52
C ASP A 98 -3.88 -0.50 -5.67
N CYS A 99 -3.89 -1.22 -4.55
CA CYS A 99 -3.89 -2.68 -4.58
C CYS A 99 -5.20 -3.23 -5.16
N SER A 100 -5.10 -4.37 -5.84
CA SER A 100 -6.27 -5.17 -6.21
C SER A 100 -6.93 -5.73 -4.96
N ASP A 101 -8.22 -6.01 -5.04
CA ASP A 101 -8.95 -6.61 -3.93
C ASP A 101 -8.40 -8.02 -3.65
N ASN A 102 -7.92 -8.23 -2.42
CA ASN A 102 -7.34 -9.48 -1.97
C ASN A 102 -7.85 -9.86 -0.59
N ARG A 103 -8.62 -10.94 -0.53
CA ARG A 103 -9.24 -11.42 0.73
C ARG A 103 -8.21 -11.78 1.80
N TYR A 104 -7.03 -12.24 1.42
CA TYR A 104 -5.98 -12.63 2.35
C TYR A 104 -5.32 -11.40 2.99
N LEU A 105 -5.03 -10.38 2.20
CA LEU A 105 -4.52 -9.10 2.70
C LEU A 105 -5.52 -8.44 3.65
N VAL A 106 -6.81 -8.44 3.28
CA VAL A 106 -7.91 -7.96 4.13
C VAL A 106 -8.00 -8.73 5.44
N SER A 107 -7.92 -10.08 5.39
CA SER A 107 -7.98 -10.91 6.60
C SER A 107 -6.81 -10.65 7.54
N ILE A 108 -5.58 -10.50 7.02
CA ILE A 108 -4.41 -10.17 7.85
C ILE A 108 -4.59 -8.80 8.50
N ALA A 109 -5.01 -7.79 7.75
CA ALA A 109 -5.24 -6.45 8.26
C ALA A 109 -6.30 -6.46 9.39
N GLN A 110 -7.39 -7.21 9.20
CA GLN A 110 -8.44 -7.38 10.22
C GLN A 110 -7.91 -8.04 11.48
N ILE A 111 -7.19 -9.17 11.36
CA ILE A 111 -6.63 -9.90 12.50
C ILE A 111 -5.66 -9.01 13.29
N MET A 112 -4.74 -8.33 12.60
CA MET A 112 -3.76 -7.49 13.26
C MET A 112 -4.42 -6.29 13.97
N ARG A 113 -5.44 -5.70 13.36
CA ARG A 113 -6.20 -4.63 13.99
C ARG A 113 -6.98 -5.10 15.21
N GLU A 114 -7.67 -6.24 15.10
CA GLU A 114 -8.42 -6.85 16.21
C GLU A 114 -7.53 -7.15 17.42
N LEU A 115 -6.34 -7.69 17.17
CA LEU A 115 -5.44 -8.12 18.24
C LEU A 115 -4.69 -6.96 18.92
N TYR A 116 -4.38 -5.89 18.19
CA TYR A 116 -3.38 -4.91 18.63
C TYR A 116 -3.83 -3.44 18.57
N VAL A 117 -5.00 -3.15 18.06
CA VAL A 117 -5.53 -1.77 17.96
C VAL A 117 -6.85 -1.61 18.71
N GLU A 118 -7.76 -2.57 18.59
CA GLU A 118 -9.07 -2.48 19.23
C GLU A 118 -8.99 -2.91 20.69
N VAL A 119 -9.24 -1.96 21.59
CA VAL A 119 -9.04 -2.14 23.05
C VAL A 119 -10.21 -2.84 23.73
N ASP A 120 -11.45 -2.62 23.25
CA ASP A 120 -12.64 -3.19 23.86
C ASP A 120 -12.87 -4.63 23.39
N GLU A 121 -12.59 -5.60 24.26
CA GLU A 121 -12.71 -7.03 23.97
C GLU A 121 -14.10 -7.46 23.49
N SER A 122 -15.17 -6.78 23.96
CA SER A 122 -16.55 -7.15 23.62
C SER A 122 -16.92 -6.78 22.18
N SER A 123 -16.29 -5.77 21.60
CA SER A 123 -16.60 -5.21 20.27
C SER A 123 -15.45 -5.24 19.28
N ARG A 124 -14.25 -5.69 19.70
CA ARG A 124 -13.01 -5.60 18.88
C ARG A 124 -13.13 -6.25 17.50
N SER A 125 -13.72 -7.44 17.43
CA SER A 125 -13.89 -8.15 16.17
C SER A 125 -14.80 -7.42 15.20
N GLN A 126 -15.93 -6.92 15.72
CA GLN A 126 -16.89 -6.14 14.90
C GLN A 126 -16.27 -4.81 14.44
N ARG A 127 -15.53 -4.10 15.31
CA ARG A 127 -14.86 -2.85 14.96
C ARG A 127 -13.77 -3.05 13.94
N ALA A 128 -12.94 -4.09 14.08
CA ALA A 128 -11.94 -4.45 13.09
C ALA A 128 -12.58 -4.78 11.74
N ALA A 129 -13.67 -5.57 11.73
CA ALA A 129 -14.40 -5.90 10.50
C ALA A 129 -15.03 -4.65 9.83
N THR A 130 -15.59 -3.74 10.62
CA THR A 130 -16.12 -2.47 10.12
C THR A 130 -15.02 -1.61 9.50
N TRP A 131 -13.89 -1.48 10.20
CA TRP A 131 -12.76 -0.72 9.69
C TRP A 131 -12.23 -1.28 8.37
N VAL A 132 -12.07 -2.60 8.23
CA VAL A 132 -11.59 -3.21 6.97
C VAL A 132 -12.54 -2.91 5.82
N ARG A 133 -13.83 -3.00 6.08
CA ARG A 133 -14.86 -2.75 5.08
C ARG A 133 -14.91 -1.27 4.64
N ASP A 134 -14.85 -0.37 5.60
CA ASP A 134 -15.19 1.04 5.37
C ASP A 134 -13.96 1.94 5.15
N GLU A 135 -12.82 1.61 5.78
CA GLU A 135 -11.65 2.48 5.81
C GLU A 135 -10.38 1.87 5.18
N PHE A 136 -10.20 0.54 5.24
CA PHE A 136 -8.99 -0.10 4.74
C PHE A 136 -8.93 -0.02 3.22
N ARG A 137 -7.94 0.73 2.73
CA ARG A 137 -7.67 0.91 1.30
C ARG A 137 -6.19 0.67 1.08
N PRO A 138 -5.78 -0.62 0.89
CA PRO A 138 -4.37 -0.95 0.73
C PRO A 138 -3.81 -0.31 -0.53
N HIS A 139 -2.68 0.37 -0.37
CA HIS A 139 -1.98 1.06 -1.44
C HIS A 139 -0.48 1.13 -1.13
N LEU A 140 0.33 1.28 -2.16
CA LEU A 140 1.74 1.60 -2.05
C LEU A 140 1.94 3.05 -2.51
N SER A 141 2.50 3.87 -1.64
CA SER A 141 2.82 5.26 -1.97
C SER A 141 4.07 5.32 -2.84
N LEU A 142 4.02 6.15 -3.89
CA LEU A 142 5.16 6.43 -4.77
C LEU A 142 5.72 7.84 -4.56
N LEU A 143 4.90 8.75 -4.04
CA LEU A 143 5.30 10.13 -3.82
C LEU A 143 4.55 10.72 -2.63
N TYR A 144 5.28 11.42 -1.75
CA TYR A 144 4.73 12.32 -0.73
C TYR A 144 5.05 13.75 -1.14
N SER A 145 4.05 14.62 -1.25
CA SER A 145 4.26 15.99 -1.66
C SER A 145 3.07 16.90 -1.30
N ASP A 146 3.36 18.16 -0.98
CA ASP A 146 2.33 19.19 -0.80
C ASP A 146 1.90 19.83 -2.13
N THR A 147 2.56 19.51 -3.23
CA THR A 147 2.25 20.07 -4.54
C THR A 147 0.82 19.71 -4.95
N TYR A 148 -0.03 20.73 -5.09
CA TYR A 148 -1.41 20.55 -5.58
C TYR A 148 -1.94 21.87 -6.18
N PRO A 149 -2.62 21.82 -7.34
CA PRO A 149 -2.74 20.66 -8.24
C PRO A 149 -1.42 20.33 -8.94
N ILE A 150 -1.25 19.06 -9.29
CA ILE A 150 -0.15 18.64 -10.18
C ILE A 150 -0.48 19.06 -11.60
N SER A 151 0.47 19.72 -12.29
CA SER A 151 0.26 20.17 -13.66
C SER A 151 0.12 19.02 -14.65
N GLN A 152 -0.54 19.25 -15.79
CA GLN A 152 -0.70 18.24 -16.83
C GLN A 152 0.65 17.71 -17.36
N ALA A 153 1.68 18.54 -17.41
CA ALA A 153 3.00 18.14 -17.83
C ALA A 153 3.61 17.14 -16.83
N PHE A 154 3.51 17.41 -15.55
CA PHE A 154 3.98 16.48 -14.50
C PHE A 154 3.13 15.20 -14.42
N LEU A 155 1.82 15.28 -14.65
CA LEU A 155 0.97 14.08 -14.72
C LEU A 155 1.42 13.14 -15.85
N ARG A 156 1.79 13.66 -17.01
CA ARG A 156 2.34 12.85 -18.12
C ARG A 156 3.68 12.22 -17.76
N VAL A 157 4.55 12.95 -17.07
CA VAL A 157 5.84 12.41 -16.61
C VAL A 157 5.62 11.29 -15.58
N ILE A 158 4.70 11.46 -14.64
CA ILE A 158 4.33 10.43 -13.65
C ILE A 158 3.81 9.18 -14.38
N GLN A 159 2.86 9.36 -15.29
CA GLN A 159 2.29 8.27 -16.08
C GLN A 159 3.39 7.49 -16.82
N GLN A 160 4.21 8.16 -17.61
CA GLN A 160 5.26 7.53 -18.39
C GLN A 160 6.24 6.73 -17.52
N ARG A 161 6.67 7.30 -16.39
CA ARG A 161 7.60 6.60 -15.47
C ARG A 161 7.00 5.35 -14.85
N ILE A 162 5.70 5.38 -14.53
CA ILE A 162 5.01 4.21 -13.98
C ILE A 162 4.82 3.14 -15.06
N GLU A 163 4.39 3.52 -16.27
CA GLU A 163 4.23 2.61 -17.40
C GLU A 163 5.55 1.92 -17.75
N ASP A 164 6.66 2.68 -17.82
CA ASP A 164 7.98 2.16 -18.11
C ASP A 164 8.52 1.23 -17.00
N ALA A 165 8.29 1.59 -15.73
CA ALA A 165 8.82 0.83 -14.60
C ALA A 165 8.04 -0.47 -14.32
N LEU A 166 6.73 -0.45 -14.52
CA LEU A 166 5.85 -1.58 -14.18
C LEU A 166 5.43 -2.42 -15.40
N ASP A 167 5.84 -2.02 -16.60
CA ASP A 167 5.45 -2.66 -17.87
C ASP A 167 3.92 -2.77 -18.02
N VAL A 168 3.22 -1.68 -17.73
CA VAL A 168 1.76 -1.57 -17.85
C VAL A 168 1.38 -0.44 -18.79
N GLN A 169 0.17 -0.49 -19.32
CA GLN A 169 -0.48 0.65 -19.97
C GLN A 169 -1.49 1.26 -18.99
N MET A 170 -1.54 2.58 -18.96
CA MET A 170 -2.43 3.33 -18.09
C MET A 170 -3.43 4.13 -18.91
N ASP A 171 -4.72 3.86 -18.73
CA ASP A 171 -5.78 4.54 -19.45
C ASP A 171 -6.93 4.94 -18.50
N GLY A 172 -7.70 5.91 -18.96
CA GLY A 172 -8.88 6.40 -18.25
C GLY A 172 -8.56 7.45 -17.19
N VAL A 173 -9.49 8.35 -17.00
CA VAL A 173 -9.42 9.42 -16.00
C VAL A 173 -10.73 9.44 -15.24
N GLU A 174 -10.76 8.81 -14.09
CA GLU A 174 -11.84 9.02 -13.13
C GLU A 174 -11.44 10.12 -12.16
N ARG A 175 -12.25 11.17 -12.04
CA ARG A 175 -12.11 12.21 -11.03
C ARG A 175 -13.01 11.84 -9.85
N GLY A 176 -12.39 11.47 -8.73
CA GLY A 176 -13.10 11.30 -7.46
C GLY A 176 -12.93 12.52 -6.56
N ASN A 177 -13.70 12.61 -5.48
CA ASN A 177 -13.66 13.74 -4.55
C ASN A 177 -12.28 13.92 -3.88
N ASP A 178 -11.56 12.83 -3.56
CA ASP A 178 -10.26 12.84 -2.89
C ASP A 178 -9.06 12.80 -3.84
N TYR A 179 -9.30 12.57 -5.14
CA TYR A 179 -8.26 12.42 -6.13
C TYR A 179 -8.35 13.51 -7.21
N GLN A 180 -7.18 13.89 -7.70
CA GLN A 180 -7.07 14.72 -8.90
C GLN A 180 -7.30 13.87 -10.14
N LEU A 181 -6.79 12.62 -10.14
CA LEU A 181 -6.73 11.72 -11.27
C LEU A 181 -6.63 10.27 -10.80
N ARG A 182 -7.17 9.34 -11.58
CA ARG A 182 -6.93 7.89 -11.45
C ARG A 182 -6.75 7.29 -12.83
N TRP A 183 -5.74 6.44 -12.98
CA TRP A 183 -5.49 5.60 -14.14
C TRP A 183 -5.70 4.12 -13.78
N ASN A 184 -6.45 3.42 -14.57
CA ASN A 184 -6.55 1.96 -14.47
C ASN A 184 -5.39 1.30 -15.23
N PHE A 185 -4.90 0.18 -14.73
CA PHE A 185 -3.85 -0.60 -15.39
C PHE A 185 -4.46 -1.60 -16.37
N TYR A 186 -3.82 -1.70 -17.55
CA TYR A 186 -4.03 -2.76 -18.54
C TYR A 186 -2.73 -3.55 -18.64
N GLY A 187 -2.83 -4.85 -18.40
CA GLY A 187 -1.69 -5.74 -18.26
C GLY A 187 -1.48 -6.18 -16.80
N VAL A 188 -0.54 -7.09 -16.58
CA VAL A 188 -0.14 -7.53 -15.24
C VAL A 188 1.12 -6.76 -14.87
N PRO A 189 1.09 -5.96 -13.80
CA PRO A 189 2.29 -5.24 -13.35
C PRO A 189 3.44 -6.19 -13.05
N ALA A 190 4.65 -5.84 -13.48
CA ALA A 190 5.85 -6.63 -13.26
C ALA A 190 6.19 -6.88 -11.78
N CYS A 191 5.57 -6.12 -10.87
CA CYS A 191 5.75 -6.19 -9.42
C CYS A 191 4.56 -6.81 -8.66
N SER A 192 3.70 -7.55 -9.37
CA SER A 192 2.57 -8.24 -8.74
C SER A 192 2.98 -9.55 -8.05
#